data_5e2b505ca3c4278cbae09c9eab0682d3
#
_entry.id   5e2b505ca3c4278cbae09c9eab0682d3
#
_cell.length_a   1.000
_cell.length_b   1.000
_cell.length_c   1.000
_cell.angle_alpha   90.00
_cell.angle_beta   90.00
_cell.angle_gamma   90.00
#
_symmetry.space_group_name_H-M   'P 1'
#
loop_
_entity.id
_entity.type
_entity.pdbx_description
1 polymer ?
#
loop_
_entity_poly.entity_id
_entity_poly.type
_entity_poly.pdbx_seq_one_letter_code
_entity_poly.pdbx_strand_id
1 'polypeptide(L)'
;MQETDKIWMNGELVDWDDAKVHVGVHGLHYGTGVFEGIRCYETPKGPAVFRLADHMQRLHDSARLLYMDIPYTVEELRTATHDLVRDVG
;
A
#
# COMPACT_ATOMS: atom_id res chain seq x y z
N MET A 1 8.93 10.18 -5.69
CA MET A 1 8.95 9.17 -4.60
C MET A 1 10.38 8.77 -4.31
N GLN A 2 10.71 8.65 -3.04
CA GLN A 2 12.04 8.24 -2.63
C GLN A 2 12.21 6.74 -2.79
N GLU A 3 13.34 6.31 -3.37
CA GLU A 3 13.64 4.90 -3.56
C GLU A 3 13.84 4.16 -2.24
N THR A 4 13.31 2.95 -2.15
CA THR A 4 13.50 2.04 -1.02
C THR A 4 14.03 0.70 -1.53
N ASP A 5 14.53 -0.16 -0.62
CA ASP A 5 15.03 -1.48 -1.01
C ASP A 5 13.90 -2.40 -1.47
N LYS A 6 12.76 -2.35 -0.81
CA LYS A 6 11.63 -3.26 -1.05
C LYS A 6 10.33 -2.50 -1.21
N ILE A 7 9.43 -3.10 -1.98
CA ILE A 7 8.04 -2.66 -2.15
C ILE A 7 7.14 -3.88 -1.93
N TRP A 8 6.05 -3.68 -1.20
CA TRP A 8 5.00 -4.71 -1.12
C TRP A 8 4.12 -4.57 -2.36
N MET A 9 4.05 -5.62 -3.16
CA MET A 9 3.32 -5.62 -4.41
C MET A 9 2.58 -6.94 -4.59
N ASN A 10 1.27 -6.89 -4.70
CA ASN A 10 0.42 -8.06 -4.96
C ASN A 10 0.65 -9.21 -3.96
N GLY A 11 0.80 -8.87 -2.69
CA GLY A 11 0.88 -9.87 -1.62
C GLY A 11 2.29 -10.31 -1.24
N GLU A 12 3.33 -9.76 -1.87
CA GLU A 12 4.71 -10.15 -1.57
C GLU A 12 5.67 -8.96 -1.63
N LEU A 13 6.81 -9.11 -0.98
CA LEU A 13 7.87 -8.11 -1.04
C LEU A 13 8.73 -8.37 -2.28
N VAL A 14 8.89 -7.33 -3.08
CA VAL A 14 9.75 -7.36 -4.27
C VAL A 14 10.80 -6.26 -4.18
N ASP A 15 11.90 -6.40 -4.90
CA ASP A 15 12.92 -5.37 -4.97
C ASP A 15 12.37 -4.14 -5.69
N TRP A 16 12.90 -2.97 -5.36
CA TRP A 16 12.48 -1.71 -5.97
C TRP A 16 12.38 -1.79 -7.49
N ASP A 17 13.41 -2.32 -8.15
CA ASP A 17 13.48 -2.38 -9.61
C ASP A 17 12.52 -3.39 -10.23
N ASP A 18 11.99 -4.31 -9.42
CA ASP A 18 11.07 -5.36 -9.89
C ASP A 18 9.60 -4.98 -9.71
N ALA A 19 9.31 -3.86 -9.05
CA ALA A 19 7.94 -3.38 -8.85
C ALA A 19 7.44 -2.68 -10.12
N LYS A 20 7.04 -3.48 -11.09
CA LYS A 20 6.64 -3.04 -12.43
C LYS A 20 5.24 -3.50 -12.77
N VAL A 21 4.57 -2.75 -13.64
CA VAL A 21 3.27 -3.13 -14.17
C VAL A 21 3.36 -3.18 -15.69
N HIS A 22 2.54 -4.03 -16.28
CA HIS A 22 2.48 -4.14 -17.74
C HIS A 22 1.85 -2.88 -18.34
N VAL A 23 2.33 -2.45 -19.52
CA VAL A 23 1.81 -1.26 -20.20
C VAL A 23 0.33 -1.40 -20.55
N GLY A 24 -0.19 -2.62 -20.66
CA GLY A 24 -1.60 -2.89 -20.93
C GLY A 24 -2.53 -2.85 -19.73
N VAL A 25 -2.00 -2.52 -18.53
CA VAL A 25 -2.84 -2.47 -17.32
C VAL A 25 -3.92 -1.38 -17.45
N HIS A 26 -5.14 -1.70 -17.00
CA HIS A 26 -6.30 -0.82 -17.17
C HIS A 26 -6.09 0.57 -16.57
N GLY A 27 -5.52 0.66 -15.37
CA GLY A 27 -5.30 1.94 -14.70
C GLY A 27 -4.41 2.89 -15.46
N LEU A 28 -3.41 2.37 -16.18
CA LEU A 28 -2.49 3.20 -16.97
C LEU A 28 -3.19 3.84 -18.16
N HIS A 29 -4.10 3.11 -18.80
CA HIS A 29 -4.81 3.61 -19.99
C HIS A 29 -6.03 4.47 -19.67
N TYR A 30 -6.73 4.17 -18.58
CA TYR A 30 -8.03 4.79 -18.27
C TYR A 30 -8.02 5.59 -16.97
N GLY A 31 -6.88 5.67 -16.29
CA GLY A 31 -6.79 6.42 -15.04
C GLY A 31 -7.55 5.78 -13.88
N THR A 32 -7.90 4.49 -13.98
CA THR A 32 -8.65 3.79 -12.96
C THR A 32 -7.73 3.37 -11.82
N GLY A 33 -7.82 4.01 -10.69
CA GLY A 33 -6.98 3.67 -9.54
C GLY A 33 -7.44 4.40 -8.30
N VAL A 34 -7.04 3.88 -7.15
CA VAL A 34 -7.28 4.51 -5.84
C VAL A 34 -5.98 4.50 -5.05
N PHE A 35 -5.82 5.48 -4.17
CA PHE A 35 -4.63 5.58 -3.35
C PHE A 35 -4.95 6.20 -1.99
N GLU A 36 -4.04 6.01 -1.03
CA GLU A 36 -4.06 6.66 0.27
C GLU A 36 -2.69 7.24 0.59
N GLY A 37 -2.68 8.41 1.20
CA GLY A 37 -1.46 9.00 1.77
C GLY A 37 -1.41 8.70 3.25
N ILE A 38 -0.38 7.97 3.68
CA ILE A 38 -0.24 7.51 5.06
C ILE A 38 1.08 8.01 5.62
N ARG A 39 1.05 8.48 6.86
CA ARG A 39 2.25 8.98 7.54
C ARG A 39 2.75 8.00 8.58
N CYS A 40 4.08 7.90 8.65
CA CYS A 40 4.76 7.11 9.65
C CYS A 40 5.68 8.04 10.45
N TYR A 41 5.63 7.93 11.78
CA TYR A 41 6.44 8.76 12.67
C TYR A 41 7.37 7.90 13.49
N GLU A 42 8.57 8.42 13.78
CA GLU A 42 9.46 7.80 14.74
C GLU A 42 8.97 8.06 16.14
N THR A 43 8.93 7.03 16.98
CA THR A 43 8.55 7.11 18.38
C THR A 43 9.60 6.40 19.24
N PRO A 44 9.61 6.61 20.58
CA PRO A 44 10.50 5.86 21.48
C PRO A 44 10.31 4.34 21.40
N LYS A 45 9.17 3.89 20.90
CA LYS A 45 8.86 2.45 20.72
C LYS A 45 9.10 1.95 19.29
N GLY A 46 9.70 2.79 18.42
CA GLY A 46 9.94 2.49 17.02
C GLY A 46 9.01 3.25 16.10
N PRO A 47 9.02 2.93 14.79
CA PRO A 47 8.16 3.59 13.83
C PRO A 47 6.68 3.29 14.10
N ALA A 48 5.86 4.32 14.01
CA ALA A 48 4.41 4.22 14.21
C ALA A 48 3.67 4.79 13.00
N VAL A 49 2.80 4.00 12.40
CA VAL A 49 1.99 4.41 11.25
C VAL A 49 0.71 5.06 11.78
N PHE A 50 0.49 6.32 11.40
CA PHE A 50 -0.61 7.12 11.95
C PHE A 50 -1.95 6.67 11.35
N ARG A 51 -2.90 6.28 12.21
CA ARG A 51 -4.28 5.90 11.85
C ARG A 51 -4.36 4.89 10.71
N LEU A 52 -3.50 3.88 10.74
CA LEU A 52 -3.38 2.92 9.65
C LEU A 52 -4.69 2.20 9.34
N ALA A 53 -5.40 1.73 10.35
CA ALA A 53 -6.68 1.02 10.13
C ALA A 53 -7.70 1.89 9.43
N ASP A 54 -7.78 3.17 9.79
CA ASP A 54 -8.70 4.13 9.16
C ASP A 54 -8.33 4.37 7.70
N HIS A 55 -7.03 4.47 7.38
CA HIS A 55 -6.56 4.63 6.02
C HIS A 55 -6.87 3.39 5.16
N MET A 56 -6.67 2.20 5.70
CA MET A 56 -6.97 0.96 4.97
C MET A 56 -8.47 0.81 4.73
N GLN A 57 -9.30 1.17 5.70
CA GLN A 57 -10.74 1.17 5.50
C GLN A 57 -11.16 2.17 4.44
N ARG A 58 -10.59 3.36 4.44
CA ARG A 58 -10.89 4.39 3.45
C ARG A 58 -10.44 3.97 2.05
N LEU A 59 -9.31 3.27 1.94
CA LEU A 59 -8.85 2.71 0.67
C LEU A 59 -9.88 1.71 0.11
N HIS A 60 -10.38 0.81 0.95
CA HIS A 60 -11.45 -0.13 0.58
C HIS A 60 -12.71 0.60 0.14
N ASP A 61 -13.09 1.65 0.86
CA ASP A 61 -14.30 2.43 0.53
C ASP A 61 -14.12 3.14 -0.82
N SER A 62 -12.95 3.70 -1.09
CA SER A 62 -12.64 4.35 -2.37
C SER A 62 -12.67 3.35 -3.52
N ALA A 63 -12.12 2.16 -3.32
CA ALA A 63 -12.14 1.10 -4.32
C ALA A 63 -13.57 0.68 -4.65
N ARG A 64 -14.42 0.56 -3.64
CA ARG A 64 -15.83 0.18 -3.81
C ARG A 64 -16.59 1.17 -4.66
N LEU A 65 -16.30 2.46 -4.53
CA LEU A 65 -16.91 3.51 -5.36
C LEU A 65 -16.57 3.35 -6.84
N LEU A 66 -15.45 2.73 -7.17
CA LEU A 66 -15.02 2.47 -8.55
C LEU A 66 -15.30 1.03 -8.97
N TYR A 67 -16.07 0.27 -8.20
CA TYR A 67 -16.34 -1.15 -8.43
C TYR A 67 -15.06 -1.99 -8.53
N MET A 68 -14.02 -1.56 -7.82
CA MET A 68 -12.76 -2.31 -7.72
C MET A 68 -12.80 -3.21 -6.49
N ASP A 69 -12.36 -4.44 -6.66
CA ASP A 69 -12.30 -5.40 -5.57
C ASP A 69 -10.84 -5.55 -5.11
N ILE A 70 -10.58 -5.20 -3.87
CA ILE A 70 -9.25 -5.38 -3.29
C ILE A 70 -9.21 -6.78 -2.67
N PRO A 71 -8.33 -7.69 -3.17
CA PRO A 71 -8.32 -9.08 -2.71
C PRO A 71 -7.67 -9.29 -1.34
N TYR A 72 -7.48 -8.22 -0.58
CA TYR A 72 -6.88 -8.24 0.75
C TYR A 72 -7.79 -7.50 1.72
N THR A 73 -7.99 -8.06 2.91
CA THR A 73 -8.79 -7.41 3.96
C THR A 73 -8.04 -6.21 4.53
N VAL A 74 -8.78 -5.34 5.23
CA VAL A 74 -8.18 -4.23 5.96
C VAL A 74 -7.10 -4.74 6.93
N GLU A 75 -7.34 -5.84 7.62
CA GLU A 75 -6.38 -6.41 8.57
C GLU A 75 -5.14 -6.96 7.88
N GLU A 76 -5.32 -7.61 6.73
CA GLU A 76 -4.18 -8.10 5.93
C GLU A 76 -3.30 -6.96 5.42
N LEU A 77 -3.91 -5.87 4.94
CA LEU A 77 -3.17 -4.69 4.48
C LEU A 77 -2.48 -3.98 5.65
N ARG A 78 -3.12 -3.94 6.80
CA ARG A 78 -2.53 -3.37 8.01
C ARG A 78 -1.28 -4.15 8.44
N THR A 79 -1.38 -5.47 8.47
CA THR A 79 -0.25 -6.35 8.80
C THR A 79 0.89 -6.19 7.79
N ALA A 80 0.57 -6.18 6.49
CA ALA A 80 1.57 -6.01 5.43
C ALA A 80 2.30 -4.67 5.58
N THR A 81 1.58 -3.60 5.92
CA THR A 81 2.17 -2.28 6.11
C THR A 81 3.12 -2.25 7.31
N HIS A 82 2.70 -2.83 8.44
CA HIS A 82 3.56 -2.92 9.62
C HIS A 82 4.84 -3.71 9.34
N ASP A 83 4.71 -4.84 8.64
CA ASP A 83 5.86 -5.67 8.29
C ASP A 83 6.81 -4.93 7.36
N LEU A 84 6.28 -4.23 6.36
CA LEU A 84 7.08 -3.46 5.41
C LEU A 84 7.85 -2.33 6.12
N VAL A 85 7.19 -1.57 6.97
CA VAL A 85 7.80 -0.46 7.71
C VAL A 85 8.92 -0.96 8.61
N ARG A 86 8.73 -2.11 9.26
CA ARG A 86 9.74 -2.73 10.11
C ARG A 86 10.96 -3.18 9.31
N ASP A 87 10.75 -3.72 8.10
CA ASP A 87 11.83 -4.26 7.27
C ASP A 87 12.64 -3.18 6.55
N VAL A 88 12.01 -2.08 6.15
CA VAL A 88 12.70 -1.00 5.40
C VAL A 88 12.93 0.25 6.23
N GLY A 89 12.33 0.29 7.39
CA GLY A 89 12.25 1.45 8.21
C GLY A 89 13.32 1.93 8.98
#